data_a3e038ccde04e7fdc7794c46121525d2
#
_entry.id   a3e038ccde04e7fdc7794c46121525d2
#
_cell.length_a   1.000
_cell.length_b   1.000
_cell.length_c   1.000
_cell.angle_alpha   90.00
_cell.angle_beta   90.00
_cell.angle_gamma   90.00
#
_symmetry.space_group_name_H-M   'P 1'
#
loop_
_entity.id
_entity.type
_entity.pdbx_description
1 polymer ?
#
loop_
_entity_poly.entity_id
_entity_poly.type
_entity_poly.pdbx_seq_one_letter_code
_entity_poly.pdbx_strand_id
1 'polypeptide(L)'
;MNHLSTIGNMRFRYIVGLSAIALLITASFITMQRVVSEQRGFSSVVNLAGHQAGLANRIAYFASLMATTADETEFNTARGQVGRTIHKIRAAHKTLRKGDVEKGIPLVTNDNLLTIYDDPMVGLDLALTRFLERAEQVYHSDMESLD
;
A
#
# COMPACT_ATOMS: atom_id res chain seq x y z
N MET A 1 65.05 -28.87 7.37
CA MET A 1 64.01 -28.97 6.31
C MET A 1 62.59 -28.53 6.75
N ASN A 2 62.43 -27.47 7.54
CA ASN A 2 61.08 -27.10 8.08
C ASN A 2 60.56 -25.73 7.64
N HIS A 3 61.28 -24.98 6.78
CA HIS A 3 60.83 -23.65 6.33
C HIS A 3 59.69 -23.64 5.29
N LEU A 4 59.59 -24.70 4.47
CA LEU A 4 58.55 -24.77 3.42
C LEU A 4 57.14 -25.04 3.99
N SER A 5 57.04 -25.79 5.09
CA SER A 5 55.74 -26.09 5.75
C SER A 5 55.15 -24.84 6.45
N THR A 6 56.01 -23.97 6.99
CA THR A 6 55.59 -22.73 7.70
C THR A 6 55.01 -21.69 6.72
N ILE A 7 55.60 -21.57 5.53
CA ILE A 7 55.15 -20.63 4.48
C ILE A 7 53.81 -21.10 3.90
N GLY A 8 53.62 -22.41 3.70
CA GLY A 8 52.33 -22.97 3.27
C GLY A 8 51.19 -22.73 4.23
N ASN A 9 51.46 -22.90 5.54
CA ASN A 9 50.48 -22.64 6.62
C ASN A 9 50.11 -21.17 6.74
N MET A 10 51.05 -20.25 6.54
CA MET A 10 50.76 -18.79 6.54
C MET A 10 49.87 -18.40 5.35
N ARG A 11 50.19 -18.88 4.16
CA ARG A 11 49.38 -18.62 2.96
C ARG A 11 47.96 -19.17 3.09
N PHE A 12 47.80 -20.37 3.61
CA PHE A 12 46.50 -20.98 3.84
C PHE A 12 45.67 -20.17 4.84
N ARG A 13 46.25 -19.76 5.97
CA ARG A 13 45.53 -18.90 6.95
C ARG A 13 45.11 -17.55 6.36
N TYR A 14 45.90 -16.97 5.49
CA TYR A 14 45.60 -15.71 4.82
C TYR A 14 44.41 -15.87 3.84
N ILE A 15 44.43 -16.94 3.05
CA ILE A 15 43.35 -17.26 2.11
C ILE A 15 42.03 -17.54 2.86
N VAL A 16 42.10 -18.31 3.93
CA VAL A 16 40.89 -18.59 4.77
C VAL A 16 40.34 -17.32 5.39
N GLY A 17 41.21 -16.45 5.94
CA GLY A 17 40.76 -15.16 6.48
C GLY A 17 40.13 -14.25 5.44
N LEU A 18 40.75 -14.14 4.25
CA LEU A 18 40.21 -13.33 3.15
C LEU A 18 38.88 -13.87 2.65
N SER A 19 38.78 -15.21 2.52
CA SER A 19 37.52 -15.87 2.10
C SER A 19 36.40 -15.66 3.12
N ALA A 20 36.70 -15.70 4.41
CA ALA A 20 35.74 -15.44 5.47
C ALA A 20 35.18 -13.99 5.41
N ILE A 21 36.07 -13.02 5.20
CA ILE A 21 35.69 -11.61 5.01
C ILE A 21 34.81 -11.45 3.76
N ALA A 22 35.20 -12.04 2.64
CA ALA A 22 34.43 -11.98 1.41
C ALA A 22 33.01 -12.57 1.58
N LEU A 23 32.90 -13.70 2.28
CA LEU A 23 31.62 -14.32 2.61
C LEU A 23 30.74 -13.42 3.48
N LEU A 24 31.32 -12.79 4.50
CA LEU A 24 30.59 -11.87 5.38
C LEU A 24 30.07 -10.65 4.63
N ILE A 25 30.89 -10.06 3.74
CA ILE A 25 30.49 -8.92 2.91
C ILE A 25 29.34 -9.33 1.97
N THR A 26 29.47 -10.49 1.34
CA THR A 26 28.43 -11.00 0.43
C THR A 26 27.12 -11.28 1.17
N ALA A 27 27.17 -11.91 2.33
CA ALA A 27 26.02 -12.17 3.17
C ALA A 27 25.34 -10.87 3.62
N SER A 28 26.12 -9.88 4.08
CA SER A 28 25.62 -8.55 4.43
C SER A 28 24.93 -7.87 3.25
N PHE A 29 25.53 -7.94 2.06
CA PHE A 29 24.97 -7.34 0.86
C PHE A 29 23.61 -7.98 0.48
N ILE A 30 23.53 -9.32 0.52
CA ILE A 30 22.28 -10.05 0.24
C ILE A 30 21.20 -9.68 1.26
N THR A 31 21.54 -9.61 2.55
CA THR A 31 20.59 -9.22 3.59
C THR A 31 20.09 -7.80 3.39
N MET A 32 20.98 -6.86 3.10
CA MET A 32 20.62 -5.47 2.83
C MET A 32 19.71 -5.34 1.60
N GLN A 33 19.98 -6.07 0.52
CA GLN A 33 19.13 -6.10 -0.68
C GLN A 33 17.71 -6.58 -0.37
N ARG A 34 17.56 -7.61 0.47
CA ARG A 34 16.24 -8.11 0.90
C ARG A 34 15.47 -7.06 1.69
N VAL A 35 16.11 -6.45 2.69
CA VAL A 35 15.49 -5.40 3.52
C VAL A 35 15.04 -4.21 2.67
N VAL A 36 15.88 -3.75 1.75
CA VAL A 36 15.54 -2.62 0.85
C VAL A 36 14.38 -2.98 -0.08
N SER A 37 14.32 -4.22 -0.57
CA SER A 37 13.22 -4.69 -1.43
C SER A 37 11.88 -4.71 -0.66
N GLU A 38 11.88 -5.20 0.58
CA GLU A 38 10.69 -5.22 1.44
C GLU A 38 10.22 -3.79 1.79
N GLN A 39 11.15 -2.88 2.08
CA GLN A 39 10.81 -1.49 2.39
C GLN A 39 10.17 -0.75 1.22
N ARG A 40 10.59 -1.03 -0.02
CA ARG A 40 9.98 -0.41 -1.22
C ARG A 40 8.51 -0.82 -1.37
N GLY A 41 8.20 -2.09 -1.19
CA GLY A 41 6.81 -2.58 -1.21
C GLY A 41 5.94 -1.92 -0.14
N PHE A 42 6.46 -1.80 1.07
CA PHE A 42 5.77 -1.16 2.18
C PHE A 42 5.48 0.33 1.94
N SER A 43 6.45 1.06 1.39
CA SER A 43 6.27 2.48 1.03
C SER A 43 5.14 2.67 0.01
N SER A 44 5.04 1.81 -1.00
CA SER A 44 3.97 1.86 -2.00
C SER A 44 2.59 1.60 -1.39
N VAL A 45 2.50 0.65 -0.45
CA VAL A 45 1.26 0.35 0.29
C VAL A 45 0.83 1.54 1.14
N VAL A 46 1.75 2.13 1.91
CA VAL A 46 1.46 3.30 2.77
C VAL A 46 1.01 4.49 1.94
N ASN A 47 1.68 4.75 0.82
CA ASN A 47 1.31 5.84 -0.08
C ASN A 47 -0.09 5.63 -0.68
N LEU A 48 -0.42 4.42 -1.14
CA LEU A 48 -1.73 4.11 -1.70
C LEU A 48 -2.83 4.16 -0.63
N ALA A 49 -2.57 3.69 0.59
CA ALA A 49 -3.50 3.80 1.71
C ALA A 49 -3.75 5.26 2.12
N GLY A 50 -2.69 6.08 2.18
CA GLY A 50 -2.81 7.51 2.42
C GLY A 50 -3.60 8.24 1.33
N HIS A 51 -3.39 7.86 0.07
CA HIS A 51 -4.17 8.38 -1.05
C HIS A 51 -5.66 7.99 -0.93
N GLN A 52 -5.96 6.78 -0.48
CA GLN A 52 -7.33 6.31 -0.26
C GLN A 52 -8.06 7.16 0.82
N ALA A 53 -7.37 7.51 1.91
CA ALA A 53 -7.92 8.41 2.93
C ALA A 53 -8.22 9.81 2.35
N GLY A 54 -7.33 10.35 1.50
CA GLY A 54 -7.57 11.61 0.79
C GLY A 54 -8.78 11.56 -0.15
N LEU A 55 -8.98 10.43 -0.83
CA LEU A 55 -10.17 10.21 -1.68
C LEU A 55 -11.45 10.13 -0.85
N ALA A 56 -11.44 9.51 0.32
CA ALA A 56 -12.61 9.47 1.23
C ALA A 56 -13.01 10.88 1.68
N ASN A 57 -12.04 11.70 2.09
CA ASN A 57 -12.27 13.10 2.44
C ASN A 57 -12.83 13.92 1.25
N ARG A 58 -12.38 13.61 0.04
CA ARG A 58 -12.90 14.25 -1.18
C ARG A 58 -14.35 13.89 -1.45
N ILE A 59 -14.76 12.65 -1.23
CA ILE A 59 -16.18 12.25 -1.31
C ILE A 59 -16.99 13.06 -0.29
N ALA A 60 -16.54 13.10 0.98
CA ALA A 60 -17.26 13.82 2.04
C ALA A 60 -17.42 15.33 1.69
N TYR A 61 -16.36 15.95 1.17
CA TYR A 61 -16.42 17.35 0.74
C TYR A 61 -17.46 17.58 -0.37
N PHE A 62 -17.41 16.80 -1.45
CA PHE A 62 -18.34 16.98 -2.56
C PHE A 62 -19.77 16.54 -2.22
N ALA A 63 -19.95 15.56 -1.34
CA ALA A 63 -21.25 15.20 -0.81
C ALA A 63 -21.86 16.34 0.04
N SER A 64 -21.04 17.00 0.87
CA SER A 64 -21.45 18.19 1.61
C SER A 64 -21.80 19.36 0.69
N LEU A 65 -21.03 19.55 -0.39
CA LEU A 65 -21.33 20.58 -1.39
C LEU A 65 -22.65 20.30 -2.11
N MET A 66 -22.94 19.05 -2.46
CA MET A 66 -24.24 18.66 -3.04
C MET A 66 -25.41 18.98 -2.09
N ALA A 67 -25.23 18.78 -0.77
CA ALA A 67 -26.27 19.04 0.23
C ALA A 67 -26.48 20.53 0.55
N THR A 68 -25.56 21.40 0.19
CA THR A 68 -25.60 22.83 0.60
C THR A 68 -25.74 23.79 -0.57
N THR A 69 -25.48 23.35 -1.80
CA THR A 69 -25.58 24.25 -2.97
C THR A 69 -27.02 24.39 -3.47
N ALA A 70 -27.40 25.61 -3.85
CA ALA A 70 -28.65 25.89 -4.55
C ALA A 70 -28.46 25.98 -6.09
N ASP A 71 -27.24 25.84 -6.58
CA ASP A 71 -26.90 25.90 -8.01
C ASP A 71 -26.88 24.49 -8.62
N GLU A 72 -27.74 24.24 -9.59
CA GLU A 72 -27.87 22.95 -10.25
C GLU A 72 -26.58 22.57 -11.01
N THR A 73 -25.85 23.54 -11.56
CA THR A 73 -24.58 23.30 -12.26
C THR A 73 -23.50 22.85 -11.29
N GLU A 74 -23.42 23.52 -10.13
CA GLU A 74 -22.50 23.18 -9.07
C GLU A 74 -22.84 21.79 -8.48
N PHE A 75 -24.12 21.51 -8.21
CA PHE A 75 -24.62 20.22 -7.80
C PHE A 75 -24.18 19.09 -8.74
N ASN A 76 -24.45 19.24 -10.04
CA ASN A 76 -24.10 18.23 -11.04
C ASN A 76 -22.57 18.05 -11.17
N THR A 77 -21.81 19.12 -11.01
CA THR A 77 -20.34 19.06 -10.97
C THR A 77 -19.85 18.28 -9.75
N ALA A 78 -20.35 18.59 -8.57
CA ALA A 78 -20.04 17.91 -7.33
C ALA A 78 -20.41 16.41 -7.40
N ARG A 79 -21.62 16.09 -7.89
CA ARG A 79 -22.09 14.73 -8.13
C ARG A 79 -21.14 13.95 -9.04
N GLY A 80 -20.70 14.53 -10.14
CA GLY A 80 -19.71 13.94 -11.03
C GLY A 80 -18.35 13.67 -10.35
N GLN A 81 -17.95 14.54 -9.41
CA GLN A 81 -16.72 14.31 -8.62
C GLN A 81 -16.88 13.16 -7.63
N VAL A 82 -18.03 13.04 -6.96
CA VAL A 82 -18.35 11.91 -6.07
C VAL A 82 -18.25 10.60 -6.84
N GLY A 83 -18.93 10.46 -7.98
CA GLY A 83 -18.91 9.24 -8.79
C GLY A 83 -17.51 8.86 -9.25
N ARG A 84 -16.72 9.79 -9.78
CA ARG A 84 -15.32 9.53 -10.17
C ARG A 84 -14.46 9.09 -8.99
N THR A 85 -14.70 9.65 -7.81
CA THR A 85 -13.91 9.35 -6.63
C THR A 85 -14.25 7.98 -6.05
N ILE A 86 -15.52 7.56 -6.08
CA ILE A 86 -15.98 6.20 -5.74
C ILE A 86 -15.22 5.16 -6.58
N HIS A 87 -15.17 5.35 -7.90
CA HIS A 87 -14.44 4.43 -8.78
C HIS A 87 -12.94 4.35 -8.44
N LYS A 88 -12.31 5.49 -8.11
CA LYS A 88 -10.88 5.52 -7.71
C LYS A 88 -10.63 4.78 -6.41
N ILE A 89 -11.49 4.94 -5.41
CA ILE A 89 -11.36 4.23 -4.12
C ILE A 89 -11.51 2.72 -4.33
N ARG A 90 -12.50 2.27 -5.09
CA ARG A 90 -12.66 0.85 -5.40
C ARG A 90 -11.44 0.26 -6.09
N ALA A 91 -10.90 0.96 -7.08
CA ALA A 91 -9.69 0.52 -7.78
C ALA A 91 -8.48 0.46 -6.83
N ALA A 92 -8.26 1.49 -6.01
CA ALA A 92 -7.18 1.53 -5.04
C ALA A 92 -7.29 0.39 -4.01
N HIS A 93 -8.49 0.16 -3.48
CA HIS A 93 -8.75 -0.91 -2.52
C HIS A 93 -8.49 -2.31 -3.12
N LYS A 94 -8.99 -2.54 -4.34
CA LYS A 94 -8.71 -3.78 -5.07
C LYS A 94 -7.21 -4.01 -5.27
N THR A 95 -6.47 -2.95 -5.60
CA THR A 95 -5.02 -3.00 -5.76
C THR A 95 -4.31 -3.30 -4.44
N LEU A 96 -4.71 -2.66 -3.34
CA LEU A 96 -4.16 -2.96 -2.01
C LEU A 96 -4.41 -4.42 -1.60
N ARG A 97 -5.59 -4.94 -1.89
CA ARG A 97 -5.99 -6.29 -1.51
C ARG A 97 -5.31 -7.39 -2.33
N LYS A 98 -5.26 -7.20 -3.65
CA LYS A 98 -4.76 -8.20 -4.60
C LYS A 98 -3.28 -8.04 -4.95
N GLY A 99 -2.67 -6.94 -4.54
CA GLY A 99 -1.35 -6.54 -5.00
C GLY A 99 -1.37 -6.05 -6.45
N ASP A 100 -0.28 -5.44 -6.85
CA ASP A 100 -0.02 -4.98 -8.20
C ASP A 100 1.49 -4.97 -8.42
N VAL A 101 1.98 -5.99 -9.13
CA VAL A 101 3.42 -6.19 -9.34
C VAL A 101 4.04 -5.03 -10.12
N GLU A 102 3.30 -4.47 -11.09
CA GLU A 102 3.78 -3.34 -11.90
C GLU A 102 3.96 -2.08 -11.06
N LYS A 103 3.11 -1.89 -10.05
CA LYS A 103 3.20 -0.77 -9.11
C LYS A 103 4.06 -1.07 -7.88
N GLY A 104 4.67 -2.27 -7.81
CA GLY A 104 5.46 -2.70 -6.67
C GLY A 104 4.64 -2.86 -5.38
N ILE A 105 3.35 -3.16 -5.51
CA ILE A 105 2.45 -3.40 -4.38
C ILE A 105 2.36 -4.91 -4.15
N PRO A 106 2.90 -5.43 -3.03
CA PRO A 106 2.85 -6.86 -2.75
C PRO A 106 1.41 -7.30 -2.45
N LEU A 107 1.12 -8.57 -2.74
CA LEU A 107 -0.09 -9.22 -2.25
C LEU A 107 -0.08 -9.23 -0.72
N VAL A 108 -1.23 -8.93 -0.12
CA VAL A 108 -1.40 -9.04 1.33
C VAL A 108 -1.42 -10.52 1.71
N THR A 109 -0.33 -10.99 2.30
CA THR A 109 -0.15 -12.39 2.76
C THR A 109 0.05 -12.50 4.27
N ASN A 110 0.13 -11.38 4.97
CA ASN A 110 0.33 -11.35 6.41
C ASN A 110 -1.00 -11.57 7.12
N ASP A 111 -1.08 -12.62 7.96
CA ASP A 111 -2.30 -13.02 8.67
C ASP A 111 -2.88 -11.90 9.54
N ASN A 112 -2.03 -11.06 10.16
CA ASN A 112 -2.50 -9.93 10.96
C ASN A 112 -3.18 -8.87 10.08
N LEU A 113 -2.66 -8.61 8.89
CA LEU A 113 -3.28 -7.69 7.93
C LEU A 113 -4.57 -8.29 7.36
N LEU A 114 -4.57 -9.58 7.02
CA LEU A 114 -5.78 -10.26 6.57
C LEU A 114 -6.88 -10.18 7.62
N THR A 115 -6.56 -10.36 8.89
CA THR A 115 -7.51 -10.21 9.99
C THR A 115 -8.11 -8.79 10.05
N ILE A 116 -7.27 -7.74 9.85
CA ILE A 116 -7.75 -6.34 9.82
C ILE A 116 -8.69 -6.10 8.62
N TYR A 117 -8.43 -6.72 7.48
CA TYR A 117 -9.28 -6.57 6.30
C TYR A 117 -10.59 -7.35 6.42
N ASP A 118 -10.53 -8.59 6.91
CA ASP A 118 -11.59 -9.60 6.81
C ASP A 118 -12.43 -9.74 8.08
N ASP A 119 -12.15 -8.97 9.14
CA ASP A 119 -12.96 -9.03 10.37
C ASP A 119 -14.45 -8.78 10.06
N PRO A 120 -15.35 -9.69 10.42
CA PRO A 120 -16.76 -9.61 10.06
C PRO A 120 -17.53 -8.49 10.76
N MET A 121 -16.97 -7.87 11.81
CA MET A 121 -17.64 -6.81 12.58
C MET A 121 -17.03 -5.43 12.33
N VAL A 122 -15.71 -5.35 12.26
CA VAL A 122 -14.96 -4.08 12.17
C VAL A 122 -13.92 -4.08 11.06
N GLY A 123 -13.91 -5.09 10.19
CA GLY A 123 -12.95 -5.21 9.10
C GLY A 123 -12.99 -4.04 8.13
N LEU A 124 -11.82 -3.72 7.59
CA LEU A 124 -11.65 -2.60 6.67
C LEU A 124 -12.48 -2.78 5.39
N ASP A 125 -12.62 -4.02 4.89
CA ASP A 125 -13.45 -4.33 3.72
C ASP A 125 -14.92 -3.99 3.97
N LEU A 126 -15.44 -4.35 5.15
CA LEU A 126 -16.82 -4.06 5.53
C LEU A 126 -17.03 -2.55 5.73
N ALA A 127 -16.11 -1.89 6.44
CA ALA A 127 -16.18 -0.45 6.67
C ALA A 127 -16.15 0.34 5.35
N LEU A 128 -15.28 -0.05 4.42
CA LEU A 128 -15.19 0.59 3.11
C LEU A 128 -16.44 0.31 2.27
N THR A 129 -16.96 -0.91 2.28
CA THR A 129 -18.19 -1.25 1.56
C THR A 129 -19.35 -0.39 2.03
N ARG A 130 -19.58 -0.29 3.34
CA ARG A 130 -20.63 0.55 3.93
C ARG A 130 -20.44 2.04 3.61
N PHE A 131 -19.21 2.51 3.63
CA PHE A 131 -18.89 3.89 3.23
C PHE A 131 -19.23 4.15 1.77
N LEU A 132 -18.84 3.25 0.87
CA LEU A 132 -19.12 3.40 -0.56
C LEU A 132 -20.60 3.25 -0.89
N GLU A 133 -21.34 2.38 -0.20
CA GLU A 133 -22.81 2.28 -0.35
C GLU A 133 -23.50 3.60 0.01
N ARG A 134 -23.10 4.23 1.11
CA ARG A 134 -23.60 5.55 1.49
C ARG A 134 -23.23 6.63 0.48
N ALA A 135 -22.00 6.62 0.00
CA ALA A 135 -21.54 7.56 -1.02
C ALA A 135 -22.31 7.38 -2.35
N GLU A 136 -22.66 6.14 -2.70
CA GLU A 136 -23.52 5.86 -3.87
C GLU A 136 -24.96 6.33 -3.67
N GLN A 137 -25.52 6.19 -2.48
CA GLN A 137 -26.81 6.76 -2.16
C GLN A 137 -26.83 8.27 -2.40
N VAL A 138 -25.82 9.00 -1.89
CA VAL A 138 -25.67 10.43 -2.14
C VAL A 138 -25.47 10.74 -3.63
N TYR A 139 -24.66 9.96 -4.34
CA TYR A 139 -24.45 10.12 -5.78
C TYR A 139 -25.74 9.99 -6.60
N HIS A 140 -26.67 9.15 -6.18
CA HIS A 140 -27.95 8.92 -6.85
C HIS A 140 -29.09 9.81 -6.32
N SER A 141 -28.84 10.61 -5.28
CA SER A 141 -29.82 11.55 -4.77
C SER A 141 -30.04 12.71 -5.73
N ASP A 142 -31.27 13.18 -5.80
CA ASP A 142 -31.61 14.41 -6.50
C ASP A 142 -31.44 15.61 -5.53
N MET A 143 -31.34 16.82 -6.10
CA MET A 143 -31.11 18.04 -5.35
C MET A 143 -32.24 18.29 -4.31
N GLU A 144 -33.49 17.98 -4.68
CA GLU A 144 -34.67 18.11 -3.81
C GLU A 144 -34.71 17.10 -2.66
N SER A 145 -33.95 15.99 -2.75
CA SER A 145 -33.98 14.91 -1.74
C SER A 145 -32.88 15.05 -0.68
N LEU A 146 -32.01 16.04 -0.81
CA LEU A 146 -30.89 16.32 0.12
C LEU A 146 -31.18 17.50 1.06
N ASP A 147 -32.31 18.23 0.90
CA ASP A 147 -32.85 19.19 1.84
C ASP A 147 -33.57 18.43 2.99
#